data_2cc59e8fe79e66ab8bb255f5cda5fa12
#
_entry.id   2cc59e8fe79e66ab8bb255f5cda5fa12
#
_cell.length_a   1.000
_cell.length_b   1.000
_cell.length_c   1.000
_cell.angle_alpha   90.00
_cell.angle_beta   90.00
_cell.angle_gamma   90.00
#
_symmetry.space_group_name_H-M   'P 1'
#
loop_
_entity.id
_entity.type
_entity.pdbx_description
1 polymer ?
#
loop_
_entity_poly.entity_id
_entity_poly.type
_entity_poly.pdbx_seq_one_letter_code
_entity_poly.pdbx_strand_id
1 'polypeptide(L)'
;MYTYIKIGISDYVEFETPLDADSFEIGTTFADYEAGKWVLLNPEQVAFHEAHPDATIKEVFEMQLDPGTEQPEPDELTIARKQKLLEIEEQDKYSEKFFVSVVRYQRDENGNIKVDENGDELTYELVNYTLWMDRSLRTTMLNTTLPAFQKRGDTTRKFWTVDEPSLEVSIPIQWAIDRIPKLEIYATETYDLFKANNNAAYAATSVEEIAQIDVKANYPHFLTFELNLDLWAGEG
;
A
#
# COMPACT_ATOMS: atom_id res chain seq x y z
N MET A 1 -12.41 -11.94 -6.46
CA MET A 1 -12.45 -13.41 -6.36
C MET A 1 -11.56 -13.98 -7.43
N TYR A 2 -10.85 -15.08 -7.19
CA TYR A 2 -9.92 -15.73 -8.11
C TYR A 2 -10.50 -17.08 -8.46
N THR A 3 -10.79 -17.32 -9.75
CA THR A 3 -11.46 -18.53 -10.22
C THR A 3 -10.43 -19.44 -10.87
N TYR A 4 -10.30 -20.66 -10.36
CA TYR A 4 -9.35 -21.65 -10.83
C TYR A 4 -10.05 -22.93 -11.26
N ILE A 5 -9.44 -23.60 -12.25
CA ILE A 5 -9.84 -24.93 -12.67
C ILE A 5 -8.64 -25.88 -12.65
N LYS A 6 -8.91 -27.18 -12.43
CA LYS A 6 -7.89 -28.22 -12.44
C LYS A 6 -8.47 -29.52 -13.02
N ILE A 7 -7.66 -30.31 -13.69
CA ILE A 7 -8.08 -31.62 -14.23
C ILE A 7 -8.59 -32.52 -13.10
N GLY A 8 -9.73 -33.14 -13.30
CA GLY A 8 -10.39 -34.00 -12.31
C GLY A 8 -11.37 -33.24 -11.38
N ILE A 9 -11.50 -31.96 -11.53
CA ILE A 9 -12.55 -31.14 -10.88
C ILE A 9 -13.65 -30.91 -11.95
N SER A 10 -14.90 -31.17 -11.58
CA SER A 10 -16.03 -31.08 -12.52
C SER A 10 -16.50 -29.67 -12.82
N ASP A 11 -16.01 -28.69 -12.02
CA ASP A 11 -16.37 -27.28 -12.14
C ASP A 11 -15.18 -26.43 -11.69
N TYR A 12 -15.27 -25.09 -11.80
CA TYR A 12 -14.25 -24.20 -11.27
C TYR A 12 -14.38 -24.01 -9.76
N VAL A 13 -13.33 -23.55 -9.14
CA VAL A 13 -13.28 -23.25 -7.69
C VAL A 13 -12.88 -21.78 -7.50
N GLU A 14 -13.65 -21.09 -6.67
CA GLU A 14 -13.40 -19.69 -6.34
C GLU A 14 -12.66 -19.55 -5.00
N PHE A 15 -11.68 -18.66 -4.99
CA PHE A 15 -10.91 -18.31 -3.80
C PHE A 15 -10.95 -16.79 -3.58
N GLU A 16 -11.05 -16.36 -2.33
CA GLU A 16 -11.01 -14.92 -1.98
C GLU A 16 -9.62 -14.31 -2.21
N THR A 17 -8.58 -15.13 -2.05
CA THR A 17 -7.17 -14.74 -2.28
C THR A 17 -6.57 -15.63 -3.38
N PRO A 18 -5.54 -15.14 -4.12
CA PRO A 18 -4.86 -15.98 -5.09
C PRO A 18 -4.20 -17.18 -4.40
N LEU A 19 -4.16 -18.31 -5.11
CA LEU A 19 -3.41 -19.49 -4.66
C LEU A 19 -1.92 -19.13 -4.56
N ASP A 20 -1.27 -19.63 -3.53
CA ASP A 20 0.16 -19.45 -3.30
C ASP A 20 0.98 -20.28 -4.32
N ALA A 21 1.75 -19.60 -5.16
CA ALA A 21 2.58 -20.22 -6.18
C ALA A 21 3.72 -21.10 -5.64
N ASP A 22 4.11 -20.90 -4.36
CA ASP A 22 5.11 -21.75 -3.71
C ASP A 22 4.50 -23.10 -3.25
N SER A 23 3.20 -23.13 -3.02
CA SER A 23 2.46 -24.30 -2.54
C SER A 23 1.70 -25.05 -3.64
N PHE A 24 1.42 -24.39 -4.78
CA PHE A 24 0.62 -24.92 -5.87
C PHE A 24 1.28 -24.64 -7.23
N GLU A 25 1.29 -25.65 -8.11
CA GLU A 25 1.64 -25.43 -9.51
C GLU A 25 0.49 -24.69 -10.21
N ILE A 26 0.73 -23.42 -10.56
CA ILE A 26 -0.27 -22.54 -11.18
C ILE A 26 0.13 -22.24 -12.63
N GLY A 27 -0.83 -22.24 -13.52
CA GLY A 27 -0.69 -21.87 -14.93
C GLY A 27 -1.83 -20.96 -15.39
N THR A 28 -1.81 -20.59 -16.67
CA THR A 28 -2.81 -19.72 -17.30
C THR A 28 -3.25 -20.21 -18.69
N THR A 29 -2.76 -21.37 -19.12
CA THR A 29 -3.01 -21.91 -20.47
C THR A 29 -3.72 -23.26 -20.42
N PHE A 30 -4.34 -23.63 -21.52
CA PHE A 30 -4.92 -24.97 -21.66
C PHE A 30 -3.87 -26.08 -21.53
N ALA A 31 -2.66 -25.86 -22.00
CA ALA A 31 -1.55 -26.81 -21.82
C ALA A 31 -1.16 -27.00 -20.35
N ASP A 32 -1.25 -25.95 -19.51
CA ASP A 32 -1.05 -26.06 -18.08
C ASP A 32 -2.17 -26.88 -17.41
N TYR A 33 -3.42 -26.72 -17.89
CA TYR A 33 -4.55 -27.55 -17.45
C TYR A 33 -4.32 -29.02 -17.78
N GLU A 34 -3.92 -29.35 -19.01
CA GLU A 34 -3.59 -30.75 -19.43
C GLU A 34 -2.42 -31.33 -18.63
N ALA A 35 -1.49 -30.46 -18.19
CA ALA A 35 -0.38 -30.85 -17.32
C ALA A 35 -0.80 -31.06 -15.85
N GLY A 36 -2.08 -30.87 -15.51
CA GLY A 36 -2.64 -31.10 -14.16
C GLY A 36 -2.37 -29.98 -13.17
N LYS A 37 -1.97 -28.80 -13.63
CA LYS A 37 -1.80 -27.61 -12.78
C LYS A 37 -3.15 -26.98 -12.43
N TRP A 38 -3.14 -26.13 -11.41
CA TRP A 38 -4.22 -25.19 -11.19
C TRP A 38 -4.14 -24.07 -12.23
N VAL A 39 -5.21 -23.80 -12.95
CA VAL A 39 -5.22 -22.75 -13.97
C VAL A 39 -6.16 -21.64 -13.57
N LEU A 40 -5.62 -20.42 -13.47
CA LEU A 40 -6.40 -19.22 -13.23
C LEU A 40 -7.16 -18.85 -14.50
N LEU A 41 -8.49 -18.85 -14.41
CA LEU A 41 -9.36 -18.36 -15.48
C LEU A 41 -9.45 -16.84 -15.43
N ASN A 42 -9.43 -16.21 -16.59
CA ASN A 42 -9.73 -14.80 -16.68
C ASN A 42 -11.26 -14.54 -16.59
N PRO A 43 -11.71 -13.31 -16.32
CA PRO A 43 -13.14 -13.00 -16.17
C PRO A 43 -13.99 -13.38 -17.41
N GLU A 44 -13.42 -13.31 -18.59
CA GLU A 44 -14.11 -13.65 -19.85
C GLU A 44 -14.33 -15.15 -19.97
N GLN A 45 -13.34 -15.94 -19.58
CA GLN A 45 -13.44 -17.41 -19.54
C GLN A 45 -14.48 -17.86 -18.51
N VAL A 46 -14.55 -17.20 -17.35
CA VAL A 46 -15.58 -17.47 -16.34
C VAL A 46 -16.96 -17.15 -16.89
N ALA A 47 -17.15 -15.97 -17.46
CA ALA A 47 -18.43 -15.55 -18.03
C ALA A 47 -18.87 -16.46 -19.19
N PHE A 48 -17.92 -16.91 -20.03
CA PHE A 48 -18.22 -17.87 -21.09
C PHE A 48 -18.71 -19.21 -20.53
N HIS A 49 -18.02 -19.74 -19.53
CA HIS A 49 -18.39 -21.01 -18.90
C HIS A 49 -19.76 -20.93 -18.21
N GLU A 50 -20.06 -19.81 -17.51
CA GLU A 50 -21.38 -19.58 -16.91
C GLU A 50 -22.51 -19.50 -17.94
N ALA A 51 -22.25 -18.87 -19.08
CA ALA A 51 -23.20 -18.76 -20.18
C ALA A 51 -23.37 -20.09 -20.96
N HIS A 52 -22.35 -20.95 -20.93
CA HIS A 52 -22.32 -22.22 -21.66
C HIS A 52 -21.88 -23.34 -20.73
N PRO A 53 -22.73 -23.78 -19.78
CA PRO A 53 -22.36 -24.79 -18.77
C PRO A 53 -22.02 -26.17 -19.37
N ASP A 54 -22.43 -26.45 -20.60
CA ASP A 54 -22.11 -27.69 -21.34
C ASP A 54 -20.81 -27.55 -22.15
N ALA A 55 -20.16 -26.37 -22.17
CA ALA A 55 -18.91 -26.18 -22.91
C ALA A 55 -17.78 -26.99 -22.27
N THR A 56 -16.96 -27.58 -23.09
CA THR A 56 -15.74 -28.26 -22.64
C THR A 56 -14.71 -27.24 -22.17
N ILE A 57 -13.82 -27.61 -21.26
CA ILE A 57 -12.75 -26.73 -20.80
C ILE A 57 -11.86 -26.23 -21.94
N LYS A 58 -11.67 -27.07 -22.96
CA LYS A 58 -10.97 -26.67 -24.18
C LYS A 58 -11.66 -25.51 -24.88
N GLU A 59 -12.98 -25.55 -25.03
CA GLU A 59 -13.78 -24.48 -25.63
C GLU A 59 -13.72 -23.20 -24.79
N VAL A 60 -13.65 -23.32 -23.48
CA VAL A 60 -13.45 -22.16 -22.58
C VAL A 60 -12.10 -21.45 -22.82
N PHE A 61 -11.04 -22.22 -23.13
CA PHE A 61 -9.73 -21.67 -23.47
C PHE A 61 -9.60 -21.21 -24.92
N GLU A 62 -10.30 -21.88 -25.83
CA GLU A 62 -10.29 -21.56 -27.25
C GLU A 62 -11.42 -20.62 -27.65
N MET A 63 -12.22 -20.13 -26.64
CA MET A 63 -13.35 -19.28 -26.94
C MET A 63 -12.93 -18.15 -27.89
N GLN A 64 -13.45 -18.22 -29.09
CA GLN A 64 -13.52 -17.07 -29.97
C GLN A 64 -14.73 -16.33 -29.52
N LEU A 65 -14.52 -15.16 -28.91
CA LEU A 65 -15.60 -14.18 -28.73
C LEU A 65 -16.26 -14.04 -30.09
N ASP A 66 -17.53 -14.42 -30.17
CA ASP A 66 -18.31 -14.21 -31.39
C ASP A 66 -18.16 -12.70 -31.71
N PRO A 67 -17.59 -12.31 -32.88
CA PRO A 67 -17.32 -10.91 -33.17
C PRO A 67 -18.60 -10.02 -33.18
N GLY A 68 -19.74 -10.62 -32.88
CA GLY A 68 -21.04 -9.94 -32.68
C GLY A 68 -21.48 -9.83 -31.23
N THR A 69 -20.79 -10.42 -30.24
CA THR A 69 -21.03 -10.17 -28.83
C THR A 69 -20.08 -9.04 -28.41
N GLU A 70 -20.38 -7.82 -28.83
CA GLU A 70 -19.87 -6.66 -28.12
C GLU A 70 -20.24 -6.87 -26.66
N GLN A 71 -19.25 -7.08 -25.78
CA GLN A 71 -19.49 -6.93 -24.35
C GLN A 71 -20.16 -5.56 -24.22
N PRO A 72 -21.34 -5.45 -23.58
CA PRO A 72 -21.92 -4.15 -23.38
C PRO A 72 -20.85 -3.29 -22.72
N GLU A 73 -20.50 -2.19 -23.38
CA GLU A 73 -19.54 -1.24 -22.81
C GLU A 73 -19.97 -1.00 -21.37
N PRO A 74 -19.05 -1.13 -20.40
CA PRO A 74 -19.43 -0.92 -19.01
C PRO A 74 -20.10 0.44 -18.91
N ASP A 75 -21.23 0.51 -18.25
CA ASP A 75 -21.98 1.74 -18.09
C ASP A 75 -21.11 2.83 -17.42
N GLU A 76 -21.44 4.09 -17.66
CA GLU A 76 -20.67 5.23 -17.16
C GLU A 76 -20.47 5.19 -15.64
N LEU A 77 -21.43 4.68 -14.88
CA LEU A 77 -21.34 4.54 -13.43
C LEU A 77 -20.30 3.49 -13.04
N THR A 78 -20.25 2.37 -13.76
CA THR A 78 -19.23 1.31 -13.55
C THR A 78 -17.81 1.84 -13.81
N ILE A 79 -17.64 2.60 -14.91
CA ILE A 79 -16.36 3.23 -15.24
C ILE A 79 -15.94 4.23 -14.17
N ALA A 80 -16.85 5.13 -13.79
CA ALA A 80 -16.61 6.15 -12.77
C ALA A 80 -16.26 5.52 -11.40
N ARG A 81 -16.98 4.47 -11.02
CA ARG A 81 -16.71 3.73 -9.78
C ARG A 81 -15.32 3.10 -9.79
N LYS A 82 -14.93 2.42 -10.88
CA LYS A 82 -13.61 1.82 -11.02
C LYS A 82 -12.50 2.87 -10.89
N GLN A 83 -12.64 4.01 -11.54
CA GLN A 83 -11.68 5.11 -11.45
C GLN A 83 -11.58 5.64 -10.01
N LYS A 84 -12.73 5.85 -9.35
CA LYS A 84 -12.76 6.33 -7.96
C LYS A 84 -12.10 5.35 -6.99
N LEU A 85 -12.32 4.05 -7.15
CA LEU A 85 -11.66 3.02 -6.34
C LEU A 85 -10.14 3.04 -6.51
N LEU A 86 -9.62 3.30 -7.72
CA LEU A 86 -8.19 3.50 -7.96
C LEU A 86 -7.66 4.75 -7.25
N GLU A 87 -8.39 5.88 -7.31
CA GLU A 87 -8.02 7.11 -6.59
C GLU A 87 -7.95 6.87 -5.06
N ILE A 88 -8.91 6.11 -4.52
CA ILE A 88 -8.95 5.74 -3.09
C ILE A 88 -7.74 4.87 -2.73
N GLU A 89 -7.39 3.89 -3.56
CA GLU A 89 -6.23 3.03 -3.35
C GLU A 89 -4.91 3.83 -3.42
N GLU A 90 -4.79 4.75 -4.37
CA GLU A 90 -3.62 5.63 -4.48
C GLU A 90 -3.47 6.53 -3.24
N GLN A 91 -4.58 7.06 -2.72
CA GLN A 91 -4.56 7.88 -1.51
C GLN A 91 -4.18 7.06 -0.28
N ASP A 92 -4.59 5.81 -0.17
CA ASP A 92 -4.20 4.91 0.91
C ASP A 92 -2.69 4.62 0.88
N LYS A 93 -2.15 4.27 -0.28
CA LYS A 93 -0.70 4.10 -0.48
C LYS A 93 0.10 5.38 -0.17
N TYR A 94 -0.46 6.54 -0.49
CA TYR A 94 0.16 7.81 -0.17
C TYR A 94 0.25 8.04 1.35
N SER A 95 -0.71 7.54 2.13
CA SER A 95 -0.73 7.62 3.59
C SER A 95 0.38 6.81 4.30
N GLU A 96 1.02 5.87 3.60
CA GLU A 96 2.18 5.13 4.13
C GLU A 96 3.49 5.93 4.11
N LYS A 97 3.48 7.10 3.46
CA LYS A 97 4.61 8.02 3.44
C LYS A 97 4.63 8.88 4.69
N PHE A 98 5.81 9.23 5.14
CA PHE A 98 6.02 10.18 6.24
C PHE A 98 7.27 11.02 6.00
N PHE A 99 7.33 12.17 6.66
CA PHE A 99 8.47 13.06 6.58
C PHE A 99 9.34 12.96 7.82
N VAL A 100 10.65 13.08 7.60
CA VAL A 100 11.64 13.28 8.65
C VAL A 100 12.28 14.62 8.42
N SER A 101 11.86 15.61 9.22
CA SER A 101 12.46 16.95 9.23
C SER A 101 13.69 16.91 10.14
N VAL A 102 14.86 16.97 9.53
CA VAL A 102 16.13 17.01 10.26
C VAL A 102 16.43 18.43 10.65
N VAL A 103 16.54 18.68 11.95
CA VAL A 103 16.69 20.03 12.51
C VAL A 103 17.90 20.12 13.44
N ARG A 104 18.28 21.35 13.74
CA ARG A 104 19.21 21.71 14.83
C ARG A 104 18.65 22.87 15.63
N TYR A 105 19.09 23.00 16.88
CA TYR A 105 18.78 24.15 17.69
C TYR A 105 19.39 25.45 17.12
N GLN A 106 18.61 26.53 17.15
CA GLN A 106 19.12 27.88 16.93
C GLN A 106 19.92 28.29 18.16
N ARG A 107 21.12 28.87 17.95
CA ARG A 107 21.97 29.35 19.04
C ARG A 107 22.25 30.81 18.89
N ASP A 108 22.41 31.49 20.04
CA ASP A 108 22.87 32.89 20.11
C ASP A 108 24.40 33.00 19.90
N GLU A 109 24.93 34.21 19.95
CA GLU A 109 26.37 34.50 19.79
C GLU A 109 27.23 33.86 20.89
N ASN A 110 26.63 33.49 22.04
CA ASN A 110 27.29 32.85 23.16
C ASN A 110 27.16 31.33 23.13
N GLY A 111 26.44 30.76 22.13
CA GLY A 111 26.20 29.34 21.98
C GLY A 111 24.99 28.80 22.75
N ASN A 112 24.22 29.65 23.44
CA ASN A 112 23.02 29.24 24.15
C ASN A 112 21.88 28.97 23.16
N ILE A 113 21.01 27.99 23.46
CA ILE A 113 19.82 27.71 22.67
C ILE A 113 18.87 28.89 22.77
N LYS A 114 18.40 29.36 21.60
CA LYS A 114 17.36 30.39 21.54
C LYS A 114 16.01 29.79 21.88
N VAL A 115 15.22 30.57 22.61
CA VAL A 115 13.82 30.25 22.93
C VAL A 115 12.89 31.31 22.36
N ASP A 116 11.63 30.94 22.11
CA ASP A 116 10.58 31.89 21.74
C ASP A 116 10.00 32.60 22.94
N GLU A 117 8.94 33.38 22.73
CA GLU A 117 8.25 34.15 23.78
C GLU A 117 7.55 33.27 24.84
N ASN A 118 7.29 31.98 24.52
CA ASN A 118 6.68 31.00 25.41
C ASN A 118 7.73 30.20 26.19
N GLY A 119 9.01 30.35 25.82
CA GLY A 119 10.13 29.57 26.37
C GLY A 119 10.42 28.27 25.62
N ASP A 120 9.80 28.06 24.47
CA ASP A 120 10.05 26.90 23.65
C ASP A 120 11.34 27.03 22.82
N GLU A 121 12.14 25.97 22.75
CA GLU A 121 13.42 25.96 22.07
C GLU A 121 13.24 26.10 20.55
N LEU A 122 13.91 27.09 19.96
CA LEU A 122 13.85 27.34 18.53
C LEU A 122 14.77 26.41 17.76
N THR A 123 14.24 25.81 16.68
CA THR A 123 14.99 24.98 15.74
C THR A 123 15.06 25.63 14.35
N TYR A 124 15.92 25.11 13.48
CA TYR A 124 15.90 25.37 12.05
C TYR A 124 16.05 24.07 11.29
N GLU A 125 15.32 23.95 10.18
CA GLU A 125 15.37 22.78 9.31
C GLU A 125 16.66 22.79 8.48
N LEU A 126 17.33 21.63 8.43
CA LEU A 126 18.49 21.39 7.57
C LEU A 126 18.04 20.74 6.26
N VAL A 127 17.21 19.72 6.37
CA VAL A 127 16.72 18.92 5.26
C VAL A 127 15.44 18.19 5.68
N ASN A 128 14.58 17.93 4.71
CA ASN A 128 13.37 17.14 4.89
C ASN A 128 13.42 15.92 3.98
N TYR A 129 13.31 14.73 4.56
CA TYR A 129 13.32 13.46 3.84
C TYR A 129 11.92 12.87 3.80
N THR A 130 11.53 12.33 2.64
CA THR A 130 10.30 11.54 2.51
C THR A 130 10.66 10.06 2.59
N LEU A 131 10.10 9.37 3.55
CA LEU A 131 10.26 7.94 3.75
C LEU A 131 8.94 7.21 3.51
N TRP A 132 9.02 5.91 3.24
CA TRP A 132 7.88 5.04 3.06
C TRP A 132 8.06 3.79 3.91
N MET A 133 6.98 3.36 4.55
CA MET A 133 7.01 2.17 5.37
C MET A 133 5.61 1.55 5.48
N ASP A 134 5.39 0.48 4.74
CA ASP A 134 4.15 -0.30 4.84
C ASP A 134 4.04 -1.04 6.19
N ARG A 135 2.89 -1.65 6.43
CA ARG A 135 2.61 -2.36 7.68
C ARG A 135 3.58 -3.51 7.94
N SER A 136 3.92 -4.28 6.91
CA SER A 136 4.85 -5.42 7.04
C SER A 136 6.25 -4.94 7.43
N LEU A 137 6.72 -3.89 6.76
CA LEU A 137 8.02 -3.29 7.05
C LEU A 137 8.06 -2.68 8.47
N ARG A 138 6.99 -1.96 8.90
CA ARG A 138 6.89 -1.44 10.27
C ARG A 138 7.01 -2.55 11.32
N THR A 139 6.24 -3.63 11.13
CA THR A 139 6.25 -4.79 12.03
C THR A 139 7.64 -5.45 12.08
N THR A 140 8.26 -5.65 10.92
CA THR A 140 9.60 -6.23 10.82
C THR A 140 10.67 -5.33 11.46
N MET A 141 10.61 -4.02 11.22
CA MET A 141 11.52 -3.05 11.81
C MET A 141 11.44 -3.07 13.34
N LEU A 142 10.24 -2.96 13.91
CA LEU A 142 10.06 -2.92 15.37
C LEU A 142 10.40 -4.23 16.07
N ASN A 143 9.99 -5.36 15.51
CA ASN A 143 10.08 -6.63 16.23
C ASN A 143 11.37 -7.41 15.95
N THR A 144 12.06 -7.10 14.87
CA THR A 144 13.23 -7.89 14.43
C THR A 144 14.44 -7.03 14.11
N THR A 145 14.31 -6.11 13.15
CA THR A 145 15.49 -5.42 12.60
C THR A 145 16.13 -4.47 13.61
N LEU A 146 15.37 -3.50 14.15
CA LEU A 146 15.94 -2.52 15.08
C LEU A 146 16.44 -3.16 16.38
N PRO A 147 15.73 -4.10 17.02
CA PRO A 147 16.25 -4.82 18.19
C PRO A 147 17.53 -5.62 17.90
N ALA A 148 17.64 -6.23 16.72
CA ALA A 148 18.85 -6.96 16.34
C ALA A 148 20.07 -6.04 16.19
N PHE A 149 19.90 -4.89 15.53
CA PHE A 149 20.96 -3.88 15.41
C PHE A 149 21.35 -3.31 16.77
N GLN A 150 20.36 -2.96 17.61
CA GLN A 150 20.60 -2.46 18.96
C GLN A 150 21.37 -3.48 19.83
N LYS A 151 21.00 -4.76 19.75
CA LYS A 151 21.72 -5.85 20.43
C LYS A 151 23.14 -6.03 19.94
N ARG A 152 23.45 -5.72 18.69
CA ARG A 152 24.78 -5.71 18.11
C ARG A 152 25.63 -4.51 18.59
N GLY A 153 25.00 -3.49 19.17
CA GLY A 153 25.65 -2.28 19.63
C GLY A 153 25.62 -1.12 18.62
N ASP A 154 24.84 -1.25 17.55
CA ASP A 154 24.64 -0.14 16.62
C ASP A 154 23.74 0.93 17.26
N THR A 155 24.08 2.19 17.05
CA THR A 155 23.30 3.34 17.52
C THR A 155 22.43 3.93 16.43
N THR A 156 22.77 3.71 15.17
CA THR A 156 22.05 4.23 14.00
C THR A 156 21.74 3.13 12.99
N ARG A 157 20.73 3.38 12.14
CA ARG A 157 20.35 2.55 11.01
C ARG A 157 20.16 3.42 9.76
N LYS A 158 20.57 2.92 8.61
CA LYS A 158 20.36 3.55 7.31
C LYS A 158 18.94 3.29 6.82
N PHE A 159 18.26 4.35 6.43
CA PHE A 159 16.99 4.34 5.73
C PHE A 159 17.17 4.97 4.35
N TRP A 160 16.25 4.67 3.44
CA TRP A 160 16.29 5.18 2.08
C TRP A 160 15.04 6.00 1.80
N THR A 161 15.21 7.15 1.15
CA THR A 161 14.08 7.99 0.74
C THR A 161 13.33 7.37 -0.44
N VAL A 162 12.10 7.85 -0.67
CA VAL A 162 11.30 7.48 -1.85
C VAL A 162 11.68 8.27 -3.09
N ASP A 163 12.63 9.18 -2.99
CA ASP A 163 13.10 10.01 -4.10
C ASP A 163 13.86 9.17 -5.15
N GLU A 164 13.93 9.66 -6.37
CA GLU A 164 14.72 9.07 -7.46
C GLU A 164 15.79 10.08 -7.94
N PRO A 165 17.08 9.81 -7.69
CA PRO A 165 17.64 8.65 -6.96
C PRO A 165 17.36 8.71 -5.46
N SER A 166 17.18 7.53 -4.84
CA SER A 166 17.00 7.43 -3.40
C SER A 166 18.23 7.95 -2.64
N LEU A 167 17.97 8.74 -1.60
CA LEU A 167 19.00 9.26 -0.70
C LEU A 167 19.07 8.38 0.55
N GLU A 168 20.29 8.19 1.04
CA GLU A 168 20.53 7.51 2.31
C GLU A 168 20.41 8.49 3.47
N VAL A 169 19.62 8.15 4.48
CA VAL A 169 19.55 8.88 5.74
C VAL A 169 19.89 7.96 6.91
N SER A 170 20.83 8.36 7.74
CA SER A 170 21.18 7.63 8.96
C SER A 170 20.31 8.12 10.11
N ILE A 171 19.49 7.22 10.66
CA ILE A 171 18.52 7.53 11.70
C ILE A 171 18.91 6.79 12.99
N PRO A 172 18.91 7.46 14.17
CA PRO A 172 19.14 6.81 15.44
C PRO A 172 18.11 5.71 15.70
N ILE A 173 18.57 4.55 16.12
CA ILE A 173 17.72 3.36 16.31
C ILE A 173 16.63 3.63 17.36
N GLN A 174 17.00 4.27 18.47
CA GLN A 174 16.04 4.59 19.52
C GLN A 174 14.97 5.58 19.04
N TRP A 175 15.38 6.60 18.29
CA TRP A 175 14.43 7.53 17.68
C TRP A 175 13.41 6.81 16.77
N ALA A 176 13.89 5.86 15.95
CA ALA A 176 13.02 5.08 15.08
C ALA A 176 12.05 4.21 15.89
N ILE A 177 12.52 3.53 16.95
CA ILE A 177 11.70 2.73 17.86
C ILE A 177 10.58 3.58 18.48
N ASP A 178 10.86 4.82 18.84
CA ASP A 178 9.89 5.73 19.47
C ASP A 178 8.88 6.32 18.48
N ARG A 179 9.21 6.36 17.18
CA ARG A 179 8.38 7.00 16.14
C ARG A 179 7.56 6.02 15.31
N ILE A 180 8.10 4.85 14.98
CA ILE A 180 7.38 3.85 14.15
C ILE A 180 6.01 3.46 14.72
N PRO A 181 5.78 3.31 16.05
CA PRO A 181 4.45 3.05 16.60
C PRO A 181 3.41 4.14 16.26
N LYS A 182 3.85 5.40 16.12
CA LYS A 182 2.96 6.51 15.72
C LYS A 182 2.49 6.38 14.27
N LEU A 183 3.32 5.77 13.40
CA LEU A 183 2.92 5.41 12.03
C LEU A 183 1.80 4.36 12.03
N GLU A 184 1.81 3.42 12.97
CA GLU A 184 0.75 2.40 13.05
C GLU A 184 -0.59 3.00 13.47
N ILE A 185 -0.60 3.96 14.40
CA ILE A 185 -1.80 4.71 14.78
C ILE A 185 -2.33 5.48 13.58
N TYR A 186 -1.47 6.25 12.91
CA TYR A 186 -1.81 7.00 11.72
C TYR A 186 -2.36 6.11 10.60
N ALA A 187 -1.71 4.97 10.32
CA ALA A 187 -2.16 4.01 9.32
C ALA A 187 -3.51 3.37 9.66
N THR A 188 -3.84 3.21 10.95
CA THR A 188 -5.16 2.73 11.36
C THR A 188 -6.24 3.76 11.08
N GLU A 189 -5.97 5.04 11.40
CA GLU A 189 -6.90 6.15 11.12
C GLU A 189 -7.14 6.32 9.62
N THR A 190 -6.09 6.24 8.79
CA THR A 190 -6.22 6.32 7.32
C THR A 190 -6.94 5.11 6.73
N TYR A 191 -6.76 3.92 7.31
CA TYR A 191 -7.48 2.73 6.88
C TYR A 191 -8.99 2.83 7.09
N ASP A 192 -9.43 3.44 8.19
CA ASP A 192 -10.86 3.69 8.43
C ASP A 192 -11.45 4.62 7.36
N LEU A 193 -10.70 5.66 6.96
CA LEU A 193 -11.08 6.55 5.85
C LEU A 193 -11.11 5.82 4.51
N PHE A 194 -10.10 5.01 4.21
CA PHE A 194 -10.07 4.13 3.04
C PHE A 194 -11.33 3.27 2.96
N LYS A 195 -11.70 2.61 4.05
CA LYS A 195 -12.93 1.78 4.10
C LYS A 195 -14.19 2.60 3.93
N ALA A 196 -14.29 3.77 4.55
CA ALA A 196 -15.44 4.66 4.41
C ALA A 196 -15.61 5.14 2.95
N ASN A 197 -14.51 5.56 2.30
CA ASN A 197 -14.52 5.98 0.91
C ASN A 197 -14.90 4.84 -0.05
N ASN A 198 -14.35 3.63 0.15
CA ASN A 198 -14.74 2.46 -0.63
C ASN A 198 -16.23 2.16 -0.50
N ASN A 199 -16.76 2.15 0.73
CA ASN A 199 -18.18 1.91 0.97
C ASN A 199 -19.05 2.98 0.29
N ALA A 200 -18.64 4.26 0.33
CA ALA A 200 -19.34 5.34 -0.37
C ALA A 200 -19.33 5.12 -1.90
N ALA A 201 -18.19 4.72 -2.48
CA ALA A 201 -18.09 4.45 -3.90
C ALA A 201 -18.96 3.25 -4.35
N TYR A 202 -19.06 2.21 -3.53
CA TYR A 202 -19.96 1.08 -3.82
C TYR A 202 -21.43 1.42 -3.63
N ALA A 203 -21.77 2.26 -2.66
CA ALA A 203 -23.15 2.68 -2.39
C ALA A 203 -23.69 3.71 -3.38
N ALA A 204 -22.82 4.45 -4.07
CA ALA A 204 -23.22 5.46 -5.04
C ALA A 204 -24.04 4.85 -6.20
N THR A 205 -25.12 5.51 -6.56
CA THR A 205 -26.07 5.08 -7.59
C THR A 205 -26.01 5.92 -8.87
N SER A 206 -25.18 6.98 -8.88
CA SER A 206 -24.94 7.83 -10.07
C SER A 206 -23.50 8.29 -10.16
N VAL A 207 -23.10 8.76 -11.37
CA VAL A 207 -21.77 9.33 -11.63
C VAL A 207 -21.55 10.60 -10.79
N GLU A 208 -22.59 11.39 -10.58
CA GLU A 208 -22.54 12.62 -9.78
C GLU A 208 -22.24 12.31 -8.31
N GLU A 209 -22.83 11.25 -7.75
CA GLU A 209 -22.55 10.79 -6.39
C GLU A 209 -21.10 10.31 -6.25
N ILE A 210 -20.59 9.56 -7.24
CA ILE A 210 -19.16 9.15 -7.29
C ILE A 210 -18.25 10.38 -7.33
N ALA A 211 -18.57 11.39 -8.15
CA ALA A 211 -17.78 12.60 -8.29
C ALA A 211 -17.71 13.43 -6.99
N GLN A 212 -18.72 13.35 -6.13
CA GLN A 212 -18.76 14.06 -4.84
C GLN A 212 -17.87 13.42 -3.77
N ILE A 213 -17.37 12.21 -3.97
CA ILE A 213 -16.47 11.56 -3.01
C ILE A 213 -15.09 12.24 -3.07
N ASP A 214 -14.81 13.07 -2.07
CA ASP A 214 -13.48 13.66 -1.87
C ASP A 214 -12.57 12.67 -1.13
N VAL A 215 -11.74 11.97 -1.87
CA VAL A 215 -10.85 10.94 -1.33
C VAL A 215 -9.80 11.47 -0.36
N LYS A 216 -9.57 12.79 -0.33
CA LYS A 216 -8.61 13.47 0.56
C LYS A 216 -9.25 14.07 1.79
N ALA A 217 -10.59 14.17 1.81
CA ALA A 217 -11.31 14.72 2.93
C ALA A 217 -11.03 13.93 4.21
N ASN A 218 -10.77 14.65 5.29
CA ASN A 218 -10.49 14.11 6.62
C ASN A 218 -9.25 13.22 6.75
N TYR A 219 -8.47 13.01 5.68
CA TYR A 219 -7.16 12.38 5.84
C TYR A 219 -6.31 13.26 6.75
N PRO A 220 -5.66 12.68 7.76
CA PRO A 220 -4.71 13.40 8.57
C PRO A 220 -3.62 13.99 7.67
N HIS A 221 -3.08 15.14 8.05
CA HIS A 221 -1.93 15.70 7.34
C HIS A 221 -0.77 14.69 7.39
N PHE A 222 0.15 14.80 6.41
CA PHE A 222 1.37 14.00 6.44
C PHE A 222 2.00 14.00 7.81
N LEU A 223 2.28 12.78 8.28
CA LEU A 223 3.00 12.62 9.53
C LEU A 223 4.44 13.10 9.33
N THR A 224 4.79 14.17 10.04
CA THR A 224 6.15 14.72 10.06
C THR A 224 6.77 14.44 11.41
N PHE A 225 7.94 13.82 11.41
CA PHE A 225 8.74 13.60 12.60
C PHE A 225 9.96 14.50 12.58
N GLU A 226 10.17 15.25 13.64
CA GLU A 226 11.38 16.00 13.82
C GLU A 226 12.51 15.11 14.33
N LEU A 227 13.66 15.17 13.67
CA LEU A 227 14.92 14.55 14.09
C LEU A 227 15.91 15.65 14.43
N ASN A 228 16.00 16.02 15.70
CA ASN A 228 16.94 17.02 16.17
C ASN A 228 18.34 16.40 16.39
N LEU A 229 19.28 16.76 15.53
CA LEU A 229 20.63 16.21 15.58
C LEU A 229 21.42 16.58 16.85
N ASP A 230 21.08 17.70 17.48
CA ASP A 230 21.77 18.10 18.71
C ASP A 230 21.42 17.19 19.91
N LEU A 231 20.25 16.54 19.86
CA LEU A 231 19.83 15.56 20.86
C LEU A 231 20.47 14.18 20.66
N TRP A 232 20.85 13.87 19.42
CA TRP A 232 21.33 12.54 19.01
C TRP A 232 22.82 12.51 18.63
N ALA A 233 23.49 13.66 18.64
CA ALA A 233 24.90 13.78 18.26
C ALA A 233 25.89 13.29 19.35
N GLY A 234 25.41 12.82 20.49
CA GLY A 234 26.22 12.52 21.68
C GLY A 234 26.61 11.06 21.89
N GLU A 235 26.23 10.13 20.99
CA GLU A 235 26.45 8.68 21.16
C GLU A 235 27.18 8.06 19.95
N GLY A 236 28.21 8.75 19.43
CA GLY A 236 29.09 8.26 18.38
C GLY A 236 30.52 8.07 18.87
#